data_c49ed7983208292fdedab93f623303bc
#
_entry.id   c49ed7983208292fdedab93f623303bc
#
_cell.length_a   1.000
_cell.length_b   1.000
_cell.length_c   1.000
_cell.angle_alpha   90.00
_cell.angle_beta   90.00
_cell.angle_gamma   90.00
#
_symmetry.space_group_name_H-M   'P 1'
#
loop_
_entity.id
_entity.type
_entity.pdbx_description
1 polymer ?
#
loop_
_entity_poly.entity_id
_entity_poly.type
_entity_poly.pdbx_seq_one_letter_code
_entity_poly.pdbx_strand_id
1 'polypeptide(L)'
;MPERPANPGPVPPNIHLITPAPSEDGGVLRESGLITVVAAMMSVVTLVLVVALLFWADSITSTQWKYLFTFPGGEFSWAAVFGTAAVLMISGLATRRHRVTALGHAVLGVAAGVIAVFYAVAPVLEETMVTFGWYPWLLVLIPSTFGAVIYWRPVRWS
;
A
#
# COMPACT_ATOMS: atom_id res chain seq x y z
N MET A 1 42.07 -65.21 26.85
CA MET A 1 40.66 -65.07 26.45
C MET A 1 40.48 -63.64 26.02
N PRO A 2 40.11 -63.35 24.78
CA PRO A 2 39.88 -61.98 24.36
C PRO A 2 38.53 -61.47 24.90
N GLU A 3 38.54 -60.27 25.51
CA GLU A 3 37.37 -59.59 26.02
C GLU A 3 36.42 -59.26 24.87
N ARG A 4 35.12 -59.56 25.05
CA ARG A 4 34.06 -59.25 24.11
C ARG A 4 33.79 -57.74 24.19
N PRO A 5 33.78 -57.01 23.06
CA PRO A 5 33.47 -55.57 23.11
C PRO A 5 32.10 -55.36 23.68
N ALA A 6 31.96 -54.36 24.55
CA ALA A 6 30.72 -53.97 25.20
C ALA A 6 29.69 -53.55 24.13
N ASN A 7 28.49 -54.07 24.27
CA ASN A 7 27.34 -53.75 23.40
C ASN A 7 27.03 -52.22 23.52
N PRO A 8 27.08 -51.46 22.43
CA PRO A 8 26.65 -50.04 22.49
C PRO A 8 25.18 -50.00 22.91
N GLY A 9 24.90 -49.29 23.98
CA GLY A 9 23.56 -49.13 24.51
C GLY A 9 22.57 -48.54 23.47
N PRO A 10 21.26 -48.62 23.72
CA PRO A 10 20.24 -48.17 22.78
C PRO A 10 20.45 -46.69 22.42
N VAL A 11 20.53 -46.43 21.13
CA VAL A 11 20.57 -45.05 20.57
C VAL A 11 19.31 -44.31 21.05
N PRO A 12 19.45 -43.18 21.73
CA PRO A 12 18.30 -42.42 22.17
C PRO A 12 17.40 -42.09 20.94
N PRO A 13 16.07 -42.16 21.09
CA PRO A 13 15.18 -41.79 20.00
C PRO A 13 15.54 -40.39 19.56
N ASN A 14 15.70 -40.20 18.25
CA ASN A 14 15.90 -38.88 17.66
C ASN A 14 14.79 -37.98 18.19
N ILE A 15 15.11 -37.14 19.15
CA ILE A 15 14.26 -36.01 19.51
C ILE A 15 14.32 -35.11 18.29
N HIS A 16 13.38 -35.32 17.38
CA HIS A 16 13.06 -34.29 16.40
C HIS A 16 12.70 -33.07 17.24
N LEU A 17 13.67 -32.16 17.39
CA LEU A 17 13.38 -30.82 17.82
C LEU A 17 12.27 -30.36 16.91
N ILE A 18 11.03 -30.36 17.43
CA ILE A 18 9.90 -29.70 16.79
C ILE A 18 10.33 -28.25 16.82
N THR A 19 11.03 -27.83 15.77
CA THR A 19 11.24 -26.42 15.51
C THR A 19 9.84 -25.85 15.44
N PRO A 20 9.46 -24.94 16.35
CA PRO A 20 8.15 -24.31 16.27
C PRO A 20 8.02 -23.77 14.87
N ALA A 21 6.91 -24.10 14.20
CA ALA A 21 6.62 -23.56 12.90
C ALA A 21 6.83 -22.04 12.96
N PRO A 22 7.53 -21.44 11.99
CA PRO A 22 7.79 -20.01 12.00
C PRO A 22 6.45 -19.30 12.24
N SER A 23 6.44 -18.38 13.19
CA SER A 23 5.24 -17.63 13.52
C SER A 23 4.72 -16.97 12.25
N GLU A 24 3.61 -17.49 11.73
CA GLU A 24 2.98 -17.08 10.47
C GLU A 24 2.36 -15.66 10.55
N ASP A 25 2.52 -14.99 11.70
CA ASP A 25 1.84 -13.73 12.00
C ASP A 25 2.07 -12.62 10.96
N GLY A 26 3.20 -12.63 10.27
CA GLY A 26 3.45 -11.70 9.16
C GLY A 26 2.90 -12.18 7.82
N GLY A 27 2.78 -13.49 7.61
CA GLY A 27 2.25 -14.11 6.39
C GLY A 27 0.72 -14.06 6.35
N VAL A 28 0.07 -14.34 7.48
CA VAL A 28 -1.39 -14.37 7.61
C VAL A 28 -2.04 -13.02 7.27
N LEU A 29 -1.47 -11.92 7.72
CA LEU A 29 -1.97 -10.59 7.39
C LEU A 29 -1.82 -10.27 5.88
N ARG A 30 -0.75 -10.74 5.26
CA ARG A 30 -0.47 -10.49 3.84
C ARG A 30 -1.37 -11.30 2.91
N GLU A 31 -1.70 -12.51 3.32
CA GLU A 31 -2.58 -13.42 2.58
C GLU A 31 -4.05 -13.26 2.97
N SER A 32 -4.36 -12.39 3.93
CA SER A 32 -5.74 -12.15 4.31
C SER A 32 -6.50 -11.60 3.11
N GLY A 33 -7.58 -12.25 2.73
CA GLY A 33 -8.44 -11.81 1.63
C GLY A 33 -8.89 -10.35 1.80
N LEU A 34 -9.01 -9.87 3.03
CA LEU A 34 -9.36 -8.49 3.35
C LEU A 34 -8.33 -7.49 2.80
N ILE A 35 -7.04 -7.73 3.01
CA ILE A 35 -5.98 -6.81 2.53
C ILE A 35 -5.96 -6.78 1.01
N THR A 36 -6.12 -7.94 0.36
CA THR A 36 -6.21 -8.02 -1.10
C THR A 36 -7.44 -7.27 -1.61
N VAL A 37 -8.59 -7.42 -0.95
CA VAL A 37 -9.81 -6.68 -1.30
C VAL A 37 -9.63 -5.18 -1.14
N VAL A 38 -9.03 -4.73 -0.03
CA VAL A 38 -8.74 -3.29 0.18
C VAL A 38 -7.81 -2.76 -0.91
N ALA A 39 -6.74 -3.48 -1.24
CA ALA A 39 -5.81 -3.07 -2.30
C ALA A 39 -6.50 -3.03 -3.69
N ALA A 40 -7.37 -3.98 -3.99
CA ALA A 40 -8.17 -3.98 -5.22
C ALA A 40 -9.15 -2.80 -5.27
N MET A 41 -9.86 -2.54 -4.17
CA MET A 41 -10.75 -1.38 -4.06
C MET A 41 -10.00 -0.06 -4.24
N MET A 42 -8.84 0.09 -3.60
CA MET A 42 -8.00 1.28 -3.75
C MET A 42 -7.54 1.46 -5.20
N SER A 43 -7.21 0.37 -5.89
CA SER A 43 -6.86 0.41 -7.32
C SER A 43 -8.02 0.89 -8.19
N VAL A 44 -9.24 0.41 -7.94
CA VAL A 44 -10.44 0.83 -8.66
C VAL A 44 -10.75 2.30 -8.41
N VAL A 45 -10.73 2.74 -7.14
CA VAL A 45 -10.95 4.17 -6.79
C VAL A 45 -9.93 5.06 -7.48
N THR A 46 -8.65 4.63 -7.50
CA THR A 46 -7.59 5.38 -8.16
C THR A 46 -7.80 5.47 -9.68
N LEU A 47 -8.25 4.38 -10.33
CA LEU A 47 -8.60 4.41 -11.75
C LEU A 47 -9.78 5.34 -12.05
N VAL A 48 -10.82 5.31 -11.23
CA VAL A 48 -11.96 6.23 -11.37
C VAL A 48 -11.49 7.68 -11.27
N LEU A 49 -10.58 7.97 -10.34
CA LEU A 49 -9.99 9.30 -10.21
C LEU A 49 -9.19 9.71 -11.45
N VAL A 50 -8.41 8.80 -12.04
CA VAL A 50 -7.68 9.03 -13.30
C VAL A 50 -8.66 9.38 -14.43
N VAL A 51 -9.74 8.61 -14.58
CA VAL A 51 -10.76 8.87 -15.59
C VAL A 51 -11.42 10.23 -15.36
N ALA A 52 -11.74 10.55 -14.10
CA ALA A 52 -12.33 11.85 -13.75
C ALA A 52 -11.39 13.01 -14.11
N LEU A 53 -10.10 12.89 -13.84
CA LEU A 53 -9.12 13.92 -14.17
C LEU A 53 -8.93 14.08 -15.69
N LEU A 54 -9.01 13.01 -16.46
CA LEU A 54 -8.81 13.07 -17.91
C LEU A 54 -10.03 13.58 -18.67
N PHE A 55 -11.23 13.33 -18.19
CA PHE A 55 -12.45 13.60 -18.95
C PHE A 55 -13.37 14.66 -18.33
N TRP A 56 -13.22 14.94 -17.03
CA TRP A 56 -14.08 15.89 -16.29
C TRP A 56 -13.30 16.93 -15.49
N ALA A 57 -12.01 17.14 -15.79
CA ALA A 57 -11.21 18.14 -15.08
C ALA A 57 -11.85 19.54 -15.12
N ASP A 58 -12.38 19.94 -16.27
CA ASP A 58 -13.06 21.23 -16.45
C ASP A 58 -14.34 21.39 -15.60
N SER A 59 -14.97 20.28 -15.25
CA SER A 59 -16.15 20.24 -14.38
C SER A 59 -15.80 20.29 -12.90
N ILE A 60 -14.53 20.12 -12.55
CA ILE A 60 -14.04 20.19 -11.17
C ILE A 60 -13.86 21.66 -10.79
N THR A 61 -14.89 22.22 -10.14
CA THR A 61 -14.98 23.65 -9.86
C THR A 61 -14.38 24.08 -8.53
N SER A 62 -13.89 23.14 -7.71
CA SER A 62 -13.34 23.52 -6.40
C SER A 62 -12.03 24.31 -6.54
N THR A 63 -11.91 25.39 -5.79
CA THR A 63 -10.73 26.27 -5.80
C THR A 63 -9.44 25.50 -5.53
N GLN A 64 -9.49 24.50 -4.63
CA GLN A 64 -8.35 23.68 -4.26
C GLN A 64 -7.79 22.87 -5.44
N TRP A 65 -8.67 22.30 -6.28
CA TRP A 65 -8.23 21.60 -7.49
C TRP A 65 -7.61 22.55 -8.49
N LYS A 66 -8.10 23.77 -8.61
CA LYS A 66 -7.48 24.78 -9.49
C LYS A 66 -6.03 25.04 -9.11
N TYR A 67 -5.71 25.13 -7.81
CA TYR A 67 -4.33 25.25 -7.36
C TYR A 67 -3.49 24.02 -7.69
N LEU A 68 -4.02 22.83 -7.52
CA LEU A 68 -3.33 21.60 -7.90
C LEU A 68 -3.05 21.53 -9.39
N PHE A 69 -3.91 22.11 -10.24
CA PHE A 69 -3.71 22.17 -11.68
C PHE A 69 -2.73 23.26 -12.12
N THR A 70 -2.27 24.13 -11.24
CA THR A 70 -1.17 25.07 -11.56
C THR A 70 0.21 24.41 -11.59
N PHE A 71 0.32 23.17 -11.12
CA PHE A 71 1.54 22.40 -11.27
C PHE A 71 1.86 22.14 -12.75
N PRO A 72 3.17 22.03 -13.11
CA PRO A 72 3.55 21.71 -14.47
C PRO A 72 2.85 20.47 -14.99
N GLY A 73 2.12 20.59 -16.11
CA GLY A 73 1.32 19.50 -16.69
C GLY A 73 -0.10 19.39 -16.16
N GLY A 74 -0.51 20.24 -15.21
CA GLY A 74 -1.90 20.34 -14.75
C GLY A 74 -2.53 19.03 -14.33
N GLU A 75 -3.76 18.81 -14.75
CA GLU A 75 -4.54 17.59 -14.52
C GLU A 75 -3.87 16.33 -15.07
N PHE A 76 -3.14 16.45 -16.19
CA PHE A 76 -2.42 15.31 -16.79
C PHE A 76 -1.30 14.79 -15.89
N SER A 77 -0.59 15.68 -15.19
CA SER A 77 0.44 15.26 -14.23
C SER A 77 -0.16 14.45 -13.07
N TRP A 78 -1.30 14.90 -12.55
CA TRP A 78 -2.01 14.18 -11.49
C TRP A 78 -2.59 12.87 -11.99
N ALA A 79 -3.17 12.86 -13.20
CA ALA A 79 -3.65 11.63 -13.83
C ALA A 79 -2.51 10.63 -14.03
N ALA A 80 -1.32 11.09 -14.42
CA ALA A 80 -0.14 10.23 -14.55
C ALA A 80 0.32 9.66 -13.22
N VAL A 81 0.35 10.45 -12.14
CA VAL A 81 0.71 9.99 -10.79
C VAL A 81 -0.26 8.92 -10.29
N PHE A 82 -1.57 9.20 -10.36
CA PHE A 82 -2.59 8.23 -9.95
C PHE A 82 -2.62 7.01 -10.87
N GLY A 83 -2.44 7.19 -12.18
CA GLY A 83 -2.35 6.11 -13.15
C GLY A 83 -1.16 5.18 -12.85
N THR A 84 0.00 5.75 -12.54
CA THR A 84 1.16 4.98 -12.12
C THR A 84 0.89 4.19 -10.85
N ALA A 85 0.28 4.80 -9.85
CA ALA A 85 -0.08 4.11 -8.62
C ALA A 85 -1.03 2.92 -8.89
N ALA A 86 -2.09 3.15 -9.70
CA ALA A 86 -3.05 2.11 -10.06
C ALA A 86 -2.39 0.95 -10.82
N VAL A 87 -1.57 1.25 -11.83
CA VAL A 87 -0.85 0.23 -12.62
C VAL A 87 0.07 -0.59 -11.73
N LEU A 88 0.83 0.05 -10.84
CA LEU A 88 1.70 -0.65 -9.89
C LEU A 88 0.91 -1.55 -8.95
N MET A 89 -0.20 -1.08 -8.39
CA MET A 89 -1.04 -1.89 -7.50
C MET A 89 -1.64 -3.09 -8.24
N ILE A 90 -2.25 -2.87 -9.40
CA ILE A 90 -2.90 -3.92 -10.19
C ILE A 90 -1.88 -4.95 -10.67
N SER A 91 -0.76 -4.50 -11.25
CA SER A 91 0.29 -5.40 -11.74
C SER A 91 0.93 -6.19 -10.60
N GLY A 92 1.16 -5.55 -9.45
CA GLY A 92 1.68 -6.19 -8.26
C GLY A 92 0.74 -7.26 -7.70
N LEU A 93 -0.57 -6.99 -7.65
CA LEU A 93 -1.59 -7.96 -7.25
C LEU A 93 -1.68 -9.12 -8.24
N ALA A 94 -1.75 -8.84 -9.54
CA ALA A 94 -1.86 -9.85 -10.59
C ALA A 94 -0.64 -10.77 -10.65
N THR A 95 0.56 -10.23 -10.45
CA THR A 95 1.81 -10.99 -10.48
C THR A 95 2.26 -11.50 -9.11
N ARG A 96 1.49 -11.24 -8.05
CA ARG A 96 1.81 -11.55 -6.64
C ARG A 96 3.15 -10.96 -6.18
N ARG A 97 3.56 -9.85 -6.80
CA ARG A 97 4.80 -9.13 -6.46
C ARG A 97 4.50 -8.06 -5.41
N HIS A 98 4.51 -8.45 -4.16
CA HIS A 98 4.16 -7.58 -3.02
C HIS A 98 4.91 -6.24 -3.00
N ARG A 99 6.19 -6.20 -3.37
CA ARG A 99 6.96 -4.94 -3.44
C ARG A 99 6.41 -3.97 -4.48
N VAL A 100 5.91 -4.49 -5.60
CA VAL A 100 5.31 -3.64 -6.65
C VAL A 100 3.98 -3.06 -6.15
N THR A 101 3.16 -3.87 -5.47
CA THR A 101 1.93 -3.40 -4.81
C THR A 101 2.26 -2.34 -3.74
N ALA A 102 3.32 -2.56 -2.93
CA ALA A 102 3.77 -1.61 -1.93
C ALA A 102 4.17 -0.26 -2.54
N LEU A 103 4.90 -0.27 -3.66
CA LEU A 103 5.26 0.95 -4.38
C LEU A 103 4.03 1.71 -4.88
N GLY A 104 3.04 1.01 -5.43
CA GLY A 104 1.79 1.63 -5.85
C GLY A 104 1.07 2.32 -4.70
N HIS A 105 0.96 1.66 -3.56
CA HIS A 105 0.41 2.25 -2.34
C HIS A 105 1.24 3.44 -1.83
N ALA A 106 2.57 3.38 -1.89
CA ALA A 106 3.44 4.48 -1.49
C ALA A 106 3.23 5.71 -2.38
N VAL A 107 3.18 5.54 -3.70
CA VAL A 107 2.90 6.63 -4.66
C VAL A 107 1.53 7.25 -4.37
N LEU A 108 0.49 6.44 -4.18
CA LEU A 108 -0.86 6.90 -3.87
C LEU A 108 -0.89 7.64 -2.53
N GLY A 109 -0.22 7.13 -1.49
CA GLY A 109 -0.14 7.75 -0.18
C GLY A 109 0.54 9.13 -0.23
N VAL A 110 1.65 9.24 -0.94
CA VAL A 110 2.34 10.54 -1.14
C VAL A 110 1.43 11.53 -1.87
N ALA A 111 0.78 11.12 -2.96
CA ALA A 111 -0.13 11.97 -3.71
C ALA A 111 -1.31 12.44 -2.85
N ALA A 112 -1.95 11.54 -2.11
CA ALA A 112 -3.04 11.87 -1.20
C ALA A 112 -2.60 12.80 -0.07
N GLY A 113 -1.38 12.61 0.47
CA GLY A 113 -0.79 13.47 1.47
C GLY A 113 -0.56 14.89 0.96
N VAL A 114 0.00 15.03 -0.24
CA VAL A 114 0.19 16.34 -0.88
C VAL A 114 -1.15 17.05 -1.07
N ILE A 115 -2.16 16.37 -1.59
CA ILE A 115 -3.49 16.95 -1.80
C ILE A 115 -4.12 17.33 -0.45
N ALA A 116 -4.03 16.48 0.57
CA ALA A 116 -4.56 16.80 1.90
C ALA A 116 -3.94 18.08 2.47
N VAL A 117 -2.61 18.26 2.32
CA VAL A 117 -1.91 19.48 2.73
C VAL A 117 -2.43 20.70 1.96
N PHE A 118 -2.59 20.61 0.64
CA PHE A 118 -3.14 21.71 -0.16
C PHE A 118 -4.56 22.09 0.29
N TYR A 119 -5.41 21.11 0.55
CA TYR A 119 -6.76 21.36 1.06
C TYR A 119 -6.79 21.94 2.47
N ALA A 120 -5.78 21.66 3.30
CA ALA A 120 -5.68 22.22 4.63
C ALA A 120 -5.13 23.66 4.61
N VAL A 121 -4.20 23.96 3.69
CA VAL A 121 -3.49 25.24 3.64
C VAL A 121 -4.22 26.28 2.78
N ALA A 122 -4.83 25.89 1.68
CA ALA A 122 -5.50 26.83 0.75
C ALA A 122 -6.53 27.75 1.45
N PRO A 123 -7.41 27.27 2.34
CA PRO A 123 -8.38 28.15 3.03
C PRO A 123 -7.70 29.22 3.92
N VAL A 124 -6.53 28.86 4.49
CA VAL A 124 -5.77 29.81 5.35
C VAL A 124 -5.15 30.93 4.51
N LEU A 125 -4.68 30.60 3.29
CA LEU A 125 -4.10 31.58 2.38
C LEU A 125 -5.13 32.50 1.75
N GLU A 126 -6.37 32.02 1.57
CA GLU A 126 -7.45 32.77 0.94
C GLU A 126 -8.37 33.50 1.94
N GLU A 127 -8.08 33.40 3.25
CA GLU A 127 -8.96 33.91 4.32
C GLU A 127 -10.41 33.42 4.20
N THR A 128 -10.59 32.25 3.57
CA THR A 128 -11.89 31.61 3.38
C THR A 128 -12.22 30.67 4.53
N MET A 129 -13.51 30.33 4.67
CA MET A 129 -13.92 29.38 5.70
C MET A 129 -13.18 28.05 5.54
N VAL A 130 -12.71 27.49 6.65
CA VAL A 130 -12.07 26.18 6.71
C VAL A 130 -13.03 25.13 6.15
N THR A 131 -12.71 24.60 4.98
CA THR A 131 -13.47 23.52 4.37
C THR A 131 -12.88 22.19 4.82
N PHE A 132 -13.74 21.25 5.20
CA PHE A 132 -13.31 19.87 5.53
C PHE A 132 -12.87 19.05 4.29
N GLY A 133 -12.51 19.71 3.20
CA GLY A 133 -12.12 19.07 1.94
C GLY A 133 -10.87 18.18 2.02
N TRP A 134 -10.03 18.33 3.05
CA TRP A 134 -8.87 17.49 3.30
C TRP A 134 -9.24 16.10 3.87
N TYR A 135 -10.39 15.99 4.54
CA TYR A 135 -10.80 14.77 5.23
C TYR A 135 -10.92 13.54 4.31
N PRO A 136 -11.54 13.60 3.12
CA PRO A 136 -11.58 12.45 2.22
C PRO A 136 -10.19 11.94 1.84
N TRP A 137 -9.20 12.81 1.76
CA TRP A 137 -7.83 12.44 1.40
C TRP A 137 -7.10 11.68 2.50
N LEU A 138 -7.47 11.90 3.77
CA LEU A 138 -6.98 11.06 4.86
C LEU A 138 -7.51 9.63 4.76
N LEU A 139 -8.73 9.43 4.26
CA LEU A 139 -9.29 8.12 4.01
C LEU A 139 -8.56 7.36 2.89
N VAL A 140 -7.85 8.07 2.02
CA VAL A 140 -6.96 7.47 1.02
C VAL A 140 -5.55 7.30 1.56
N LEU A 141 -5.03 8.31 2.24
CA LEU A 141 -3.67 8.33 2.80
C LEU A 141 -3.43 7.21 3.81
N ILE A 142 -4.33 7.05 4.78
CA ILE A 142 -4.18 6.07 5.85
C ILE A 142 -4.09 4.63 5.30
N PRO A 143 -5.08 4.11 4.55
CA PRO A 143 -5.00 2.74 4.03
C PRO A 143 -3.85 2.57 3.03
N SER A 144 -3.48 3.61 2.28
CA SER A 144 -2.33 3.55 1.37
C SER A 144 -1.02 3.41 2.12
N THR A 145 -0.83 4.16 3.21
CA THR A 145 0.36 4.04 4.07
C THR A 145 0.44 2.64 4.71
N PHE A 146 -0.67 2.14 5.25
CA PHE A 146 -0.74 0.78 5.79
C PHE A 146 -0.44 -0.26 4.72
N GLY A 147 -1.04 -0.14 3.53
CA GLY A 147 -0.79 -1.02 2.40
C GLY A 147 0.69 -1.04 2.01
N ALA A 148 1.32 0.13 1.89
CA ALA A 148 2.75 0.23 1.60
C ALA A 148 3.58 -0.51 2.64
N VAL A 149 3.33 -0.31 3.94
CA VAL A 149 4.07 -0.94 5.03
C VAL A 149 3.88 -2.46 5.04
N ILE A 150 2.62 -2.93 4.92
CA ILE A 150 2.29 -4.36 4.97
C ILE A 150 2.94 -5.10 3.80
N TYR A 151 2.81 -4.57 2.60
CA TYR A 151 3.36 -5.20 1.41
C TYR A 151 4.89 -5.04 1.28
N TRP A 152 5.50 -4.07 1.96
CA TRP A 152 6.95 -3.86 1.95
C TRP A 152 7.70 -4.81 2.88
N ARG A 153 7.07 -5.30 3.95
CA ARG A 153 7.73 -6.18 4.93
C ARG A 153 8.32 -7.40 4.23
N PRO A 154 9.62 -7.69 4.43
CA PRO A 154 10.23 -8.87 3.85
C PRO A 154 9.54 -10.12 4.42
N VAL A 155 9.24 -11.09 3.55
CA VAL A 155 8.90 -12.44 3.99
C VAL A 155 10.18 -12.98 4.63
N ARG A 156 10.23 -13.10 5.95
CA ARG A 156 11.30 -13.85 6.59
C ARG A 156 11.01 -15.33 6.33
N TRP A 157 11.74 -15.87 5.38
CA TRP A 157 11.86 -17.31 5.25
C TRP A 157 12.77 -17.75 6.40
N SER A 158 12.22 -18.32 7.44
CA SER A 158 12.96 -18.98 8.53
C SER A 158 12.98 -20.46 8.27
#